data_889c32d372977cb8d92ec01ab65befa5
#
_entry.id   889c32d372977cb8d92ec01ab65befa5
#
_cell.length_a   1.000
_cell.length_b   1.000
_cell.length_c   1.000
_cell.angle_alpha   90.00
_cell.angle_beta   90.00
_cell.angle_gamma   90.00
#
_symmetry.space_group_name_H-M   'P 1'
#
loop_
_entity.id
_entity.type
_entity.pdbx_description
1 polymer ?
#
loop_
_entity_poly.entity_id
_entity_poly.type
_entity_poly.pdbx_seq_one_letter_code
_entity_poly.pdbx_strand_id
1 'polypeptide(L)'
;MEYNGASIQLIGVNDPAFSREGDYLAETILETALSQIQIEVREGYTILLAHRPEHFRVYRDKNIDLVLSGHAHGGQFRLPFIGGVIAPDQGFFPEYDAETYTEQNTTMIVSRGLGNSIIPVRINNRPEIVIIELDRLQT
;
A
#
# COMPACT_ATOMS: atom_id res chain seq x y z
N MET A 1 7.36 -6.10 -17.37
CA MET A 1 7.39 -7.57 -17.52
C MET A 1 6.27 -7.97 -18.46
N GLU A 2 6.51 -8.94 -19.32
CA GLU A 2 5.45 -9.49 -20.16
C GLU A 2 5.13 -10.93 -19.71
N TYR A 3 3.85 -11.23 -19.56
CA TYR A 3 3.37 -12.56 -19.22
C TYR A 3 2.14 -12.89 -20.07
N ASN A 4 2.22 -13.95 -20.87
CA ASN A 4 1.15 -14.38 -21.78
C ASN A 4 0.59 -13.25 -22.68
N GLY A 5 1.47 -12.36 -23.15
CA GLY A 5 1.09 -11.22 -24.00
C GLY A 5 0.43 -10.05 -23.26
N ALA A 6 0.38 -10.08 -21.92
CA ALA A 6 0.00 -8.95 -21.09
C ALA A 6 1.25 -8.21 -20.58
N SER A 7 1.23 -6.89 -20.61
CA SER A 7 2.28 -6.05 -20.01
C SER A 7 1.94 -5.75 -18.57
N ILE A 8 2.88 -6.06 -17.66
CA ILE A 8 2.78 -5.70 -16.25
C ILE A 8 3.94 -4.75 -15.92
N GLN A 9 3.62 -3.62 -15.34
CA GLN A 9 4.57 -2.64 -14.87
C GLN A 9 4.65 -2.71 -13.35
N LEU A 10 5.87 -2.81 -12.82
CA LEU A 10 6.14 -2.74 -11.38
C LEU A 10 6.92 -1.47 -11.11
N ILE A 11 6.35 -0.59 -10.34
CA ILE A 11 6.95 0.67 -9.91
C ILE A 11 7.05 0.72 -8.39
N GLY A 12 7.92 1.56 -7.87
CA GLY A 12 8.07 1.72 -6.43
C GLY A 12 8.37 3.17 -6.07
N VAL A 13 7.91 3.59 -4.92
CA VAL A 13 8.25 4.89 -4.33
C VAL A 13 8.95 4.69 -2.98
N ASN A 14 9.90 5.56 -2.70
CA ASN A 14 10.56 5.57 -1.40
C ASN A 14 9.55 6.03 -0.32
N ASP A 15 9.75 5.52 0.90
CA ASP A 15 9.02 6.02 2.06
C ASP A 15 9.43 7.49 2.30
N PRO A 16 8.46 8.43 2.39
CA PRO A 16 8.73 9.84 2.64
C PRO A 16 9.55 10.11 3.90
N ALA A 17 9.46 9.26 4.92
CA ALA A 17 10.23 9.39 6.15
C ALA A 17 11.75 9.37 5.93
N PHE A 18 12.23 8.83 4.81
CA PHE A 18 13.65 8.87 4.45
C PHE A 18 14.08 10.20 3.82
N SER A 19 13.15 11.12 3.56
CA SER A 19 13.47 12.47 3.09
C SER A 19 13.90 13.37 4.26
N ARG A 20 14.69 14.40 3.95
CA ARG A 20 15.08 15.42 4.97
C ARG A 20 13.90 16.26 5.46
N GLU A 21 12.84 16.33 4.69
CA GLU A 21 11.63 17.09 4.97
C GLU A 21 10.61 16.29 5.78
N GLY A 22 10.86 14.99 5.98
CA GLY A 22 10.08 14.11 6.85
C GLY A 22 8.61 14.00 6.46
N ASP A 23 7.79 13.61 7.43
CA ASP A 23 6.36 13.38 7.23
C ASP A 23 5.56 14.64 6.90
N TYR A 24 6.13 15.82 7.14
CA TYR A 24 5.43 17.11 6.92
C TYR A 24 5.09 17.37 5.46
N LEU A 25 5.88 16.83 4.52
CA LEU A 25 5.66 16.98 3.08
C LEU A 25 5.45 15.63 2.39
N ALA A 26 5.07 14.60 3.13
CA ALA A 26 4.95 13.24 2.63
C ALA A 26 4.08 13.15 1.37
N GLU A 27 2.90 13.75 1.38
CA GLU A 27 2.00 13.76 0.21
C GLU A 27 2.62 14.47 -0.98
N THR A 28 3.23 15.64 -0.78
CA THR A 28 3.89 16.40 -1.85
C THR A 28 5.07 15.63 -2.45
N ILE A 29 5.84 14.94 -1.61
CA ILE A 29 6.97 14.10 -2.05
C ILE A 29 6.45 12.95 -2.91
N LEU A 30 5.41 12.26 -2.44
CA LEU A 30 4.80 11.15 -3.16
C LEU A 30 4.15 11.60 -4.46
N GLU A 31 3.40 12.69 -4.45
CA GLU A 31 2.79 13.27 -5.66
C GLU A 31 3.84 13.63 -6.70
N THR A 32 4.94 14.24 -6.27
CA THR A 32 6.05 14.61 -7.16
C THR A 32 6.71 13.38 -7.75
N ALA A 33 7.05 12.38 -6.91
CA ALA A 33 7.68 11.14 -7.34
C ALA A 33 6.79 10.37 -8.31
N LEU A 34 5.51 10.21 -8.00
CA LEU A 34 4.56 9.51 -8.85
C LEU A 34 4.32 10.26 -10.18
N SER A 35 4.26 11.58 -10.16
CA SER A 35 4.10 12.37 -11.38
C SER A 35 5.31 12.23 -12.32
N GLN A 36 6.51 12.10 -11.78
CA GLN A 36 7.71 11.82 -12.57
C GLN A 36 7.67 10.41 -13.18
N ILE A 37 7.25 9.42 -12.41
CA ILE A 37 7.14 8.03 -12.88
C ILE A 37 6.07 7.90 -13.97
N GLN A 38 4.94 8.57 -13.85
CA GLN A 38 3.84 8.52 -14.81
C GLN A 38 4.23 8.94 -16.23
N ILE A 39 5.25 9.80 -16.39
CA ILE A 39 5.76 10.17 -17.69
C ILE A 39 6.34 8.95 -18.43
N GLU A 40 6.76 7.93 -17.69
CA GLU A 40 7.38 6.71 -18.20
C GLU A 40 6.41 5.52 -18.26
N VAL A 41 5.21 5.65 -17.68
CA VAL A 41 4.21 4.56 -17.61
C VAL A 41 3.68 4.27 -19.02
N ARG A 42 3.82 3.02 -19.44
CA ARG A 42 3.31 2.49 -20.72
C ARG A 42 1.93 1.87 -20.51
N GLU A 43 1.27 1.50 -21.60
CA GLU A 43 0.04 0.70 -21.52
C GLU A 43 0.30 -0.65 -20.83
N GLY A 44 -0.60 -1.06 -19.93
CA GLY A 44 -0.52 -2.32 -19.19
C GLY A 44 -1.04 -2.20 -17.76
N TYR A 45 -1.01 -3.31 -17.04
CA TYR A 45 -1.40 -3.38 -15.63
C TYR A 45 -0.28 -2.85 -14.74
N THR A 46 -0.57 -1.84 -13.95
CA THR A 46 0.44 -1.13 -13.14
C THR A 46 0.32 -1.51 -11.67
N ILE A 47 1.42 -2.01 -11.09
CA ILE A 47 1.54 -2.34 -9.68
C ILE A 47 2.49 -1.35 -9.02
N LEU A 48 2.02 -0.68 -7.97
CA LEU A 48 2.82 0.21 -7.13
C LEU A 48 3.24 -0.49 -5.84
N LEU A 49 4.52 -0.44 -5.52
CA LEU A 49 5.05 -0.75 -4.19
C LEU A 49 5.18 0.55 -3.40
N ALA A 50 4.33 0.72 -2.39
CA ALA A 50 4.33 1.89 -1.52
C ALA A 50 4.16 1.45 -0.07
N HIS A 51 5.08 1.88 0.81
CA HIS A 51 5.11 1.38 2.18
C HIS A 51 3.90 1.82 3.01
N ARG A 52 3.45 3.08 2.86
CA ARG A 52 2.47 3.75 3.71
C ARG A 52 1.06 3.73 3.12
N PRO A 53 0.12 2.96 3.71
CA PRO A 53 -1.24 2.86 3.20
C PRO A 53 -2.08 4.14 3.42
N GLU A 54 -1.76 4.96 4.41
CA GLU A 54 -2.46 6.20 4.73
C GLU A 54 -2.46 7.23 3.58
N HIS A 55 -1.54 7.09 2.64
CA HIS A 55 -1.48 7.93 1.45
C HIS A 55 -2.25 7.36 0.24
N PHE A 56 -3.18 6.43 0.46
CA PHE A 56 -3.93 5.78 -0.62
C PHE A 56 -4.59 6.79 -1.57
N ARG A 57 -5.07 7.91 -1.06
CA ARG A 57 -5.65 8.98 -1.88
C ARG A 57 -4.69 9.54 -2.93
N VAL A 58 -3.40 9.60 -2.61
CA VAL A 58 -2.37 10.04 -3.57
C VAL A 58 -2.14 8.97 -4.65
N TYR A 59 -2.21 7.70 -4.29
CA TYR A 59 -1.94 6.59 -5.20
C TYR A 59 -3.07 6.36 -6.21
N ARG A 60 -4.35 6.40 -5.76
CA ARG A 60 -5.53 6.11 -6.58
C ARG A 60 -5.72 7.07 -7.75
N ASP A 61 -5.21 8.30 -7.65
CA ASP A 61 -5.38 9.34 -8.68
C ASP A 61 -4.28 9.27 -9.77
N LYS A 62 -3.51 8.18 -9.83
CA LYS A 62 -2.30 8.05 -10.65
C LYS A 62 -2.33 6.90 -11.68
N ASN A 63 -3.50 6.45 -12.11
CA ASN A 63 -3.65 5.32 -13.05
C ASN A 63 -2.85 4.08 -12.62
N ILE A 64 -2.95 3.75 -11.35
CA ILE A 64 -2.36 2.57 -10.73
C ILE A 64 -3.49 1.56 -10.50
N ASP A 65 -3.31 0.33 -10.97
CA ASP A 65 -4.33 -0.71 -10.81
C ASP A 65 -4.25 -1.37 -9.44
N LEU A 66 -3.02 -1.63 -8.97
CA LEU A 66 -2.78 -2.31 -7.69
C LEU A 66 -1.70 -1.62 -6.89
N VAL A 67 -1.98 -1.36 -5.61
CA VAL A 67 -1.00 -0.87 -4.63
C VAL A 67 -0.73 -1.96 -3.61
N LEU A 68 0.54 -2.24 -3.33
CA LEU A 68 0.97 -3.16 -2.29
C LEU A 68 1.62 -2.37 -1.16
N SER A 69 0.99 -2.41 0.02
CA SER A 69 1.41 -1.65 1.19
C SER A 69 1.59 -2.54 2.42
N GLY A 70 2.26 -2.00 3.42
CA GLY A 70 2.47 -2.63 4.72
C GLY A 70 2.31 -1.62 5.85
N HIS A 71 3.37 -1.39 6.63
CA HIS A 71 3.51 -0.34 7.66
C HIS A 71 2.52 -0.39 8.84
N ALA A 72 1.24 -0.56 8.59
CA ALA A 72 0.18 -0.56 9.61
C ALA A 72 0.26 -1.74 10.59
N HIS A 73 1.01 -2.77 10.26
CA HIS A 73 1.16 -4.00 11.07
C HIS A 73 -0.17 -4.58 11.56
N GLY A 74 -1.25 -4.41 10.79
CA GLY A 74 -2.59 -4.84 11.14
C GLY A 74 -3.21 -4.09 12.31
N GLY A 75 -2.70 -2.89 12.62
CA GLY A 75 -3.14 -2.08 13.77
C GLY A 75 -2.73 -2.68 15.12
N GLN A 76 -1.65 -3.44 15.18
CA GLN A 76 -1.01 -4.10 16.34
C GLN A 76 -1.97 -4.90 17.23
N PHE A 77 -2.99 -4.28 17.78
CA PHE A 77 -4.09 -4.89 18.55
C PHE A 77 -5.33 -4.89 17.67
N ARG A 78 -5.96 -6.05 17.51
CA ARG A 78 -7.20 -6.16 16.72
C ARG A 78 -8.37 -6.55 17.62
N LEU A 79 -9.45 -5.82 17.48
CA LEU A 79 -10.71 -6.13 18.14
C LEU A 79 -11.67 -6.80 17.16
N PRO A 80 -12.42 -7.83 17.61
CA PRO A 80 -13.44 -8.43 16.78
C PRO A 80 -14.43 -7.36 16.26
N PHE A 81 -14.76 -7.41 14.99
CA PHE A 81 -15.70 -6.52 14.29
C PHE A 81 -15.26 -5.06 14.13
N ILE A 82 -14.16 -4.63 14.76
CA ILE A 82 -13.67 -3.25 14.71
C ILE A 82 -12.42 -3.16 13.84
N GLY A 83 -11.55 -4.15 13.88
CA GLY A 83 -10.26 -4.12 13.16
C GLY A 83 -9.11 -3.70 14.04
N GLY A 84 -8.11 -3.04 13.44
CA GLY A 84 -6.91 -2.55 14.12
C GLY A 84 -7.19 -1.41 15.09
N VAL A 85 -6.46 -1.40 16.20
CA VAL A 85 -6.65 -0.37 17.23
C VAL A 85 -5.67 0.77 17.09
N ILE A 86 -4.41 0.48 16.73
CA ILE A 86 -3.37 1.51 16.61
C ILE A 86 -2.37 1.14 15.51
N ALA A 87 -2.13 2.04 14.59
CA ALA A 87 -1.09 1.88 13.58
C ALA A 87 -0.16 3.09 13.54
N PRO A 88 1.11 2.88 13.13
CA PRO A 88 2.02 3.99 12.89
C PRO A 88 1.39 5.00 11.93
N ASP A 89 1.60 6.27 12.19
CA ASP A 89 1.19 7.42 11.38
C ASP A 89 -0.32 7.58 11.10
N GLN A 90 -1.13 6.58 11.51
CA GLN A 90 -2.60 6.64 11.47
C GLN A 90 -3.23 6.79 12.86
N GLY A 91 -2.47 6.57 13.94
CA GLY A 91 -2.97 6.68 15.31
C GLY A 91 -3.98 5.60 15.70
N PHE A 92 -5.03 5.99 16.43
CA PHE A 92 -6.08 5.08 16.88
C PHE A 92 -7.14 4.85 15.81
N PHE A 93 -7.57 3.58 15.67
CA PHE A 93 -8.55 3.13 14.69
C PHE A 93 -8.18 3.51 13.26
N PRO A 94 -7.03 2.97 12.79
CA PRO A 94 -6.51 3.30 11.47
C PRO A 94 -7.52 2.95 10.36
N GLU A 95 -7.59 3.80 9.35
CA GLU A 95 -8.44 3.60 8.18
C GLU A 95 -7.95 2.42 7.33
N TYR A 96 -6.61 2.26 7.24
CA TYR A 96 -5.96 1.23 6.42
C TYR A 96 -5.06 0.35 7.29
N ASP A 97 -5.64 -0.64 7.97
CA ASP A 97 -4.90 -1.49 8.91
C ASP A 97 -4.43 -2.82 8.33
N ALA A 98 -5.26 -3.44 7.49
CA ALA A 98 -5.05 -4.73 6.83
C ALA A 98 -6.13 -4.94 5.76
N GLU A 99 -5.97 -5.99 4.91
CA GLU A 99 -6.97 -6.40 3.93
C GLU A 99 -6.90 -5.61 2.61
N THR A 100 -8.01 -5.55 1.90
CA THR A 100 -8.11 -4.96 0.56
C THR A 100 -9.03 -3.77 0.56
N TYR A 101 -8.57 -2.67 -0.01
CA TYR A 101 -9.32 -1.43 -0.17
C TYR A 101 -9.41 -1.10 -1.65
N THR A 102 -10.58 -0.73 -2.14
CA THR A 102 -10.75 -0.34 -3.55
C THR A 102 -11.42 1.01 -3.61
N GLU A 103 -10.78 1.97 -4.24
CA GLU A 103 -11.32 3.27 -4.53
C GLU A 103 -11.11 3.61 -6.00
N GLN A 104 -12.16 4.06 -6.67
CA GLN A 104 -12.16 4.28 -8.12
C GLN A 104 -11.71 3.01 -8.87
N ASN A 105 -10.62 3.08 -9.62
CA ASN A 105 -10.05 1.97 -10.39
C ASN A 105 -8.80 1.36 -9.74
N THR A 106 -8.45 1.80 -8.54
CA THR A 106 -7.24 1.36 -7.83
C THR A 106 -7.61 0.47 -6.66
N THR A 107 -6.99 -0.69 -6.59
CA THR A 107 -7.07 -1.59 -5.42
C THR A 107 -5.78 -1.52 -4.63
N MET A 108 -5.87 -1.34 -3.32
CA MET A 108 -4.73 -1.43 -2.40
C MET A 108 -4.87 -2.65 -1.50
N ILE A 109 -3.79 -3.41 -1.37
CA ILE A 109 -3.68 -4.53 -0.42
C ILE A 109 -2.70 -4.12 0.66
N VAL A 110 -3.16 -4.13 1.92
CA VAL A 110 -2.34 -3.82 3.09
C VAL A 110 -2.02 -5.11 3.83
N SER A 111 -0.74 -5.49 3.85
CA SER A 111 -0.27 -6.67 4.56
C SER A 111 0.00 -6.36 6.02
N ARG A 112 -0.41 -7.27 6.91
CA ARG A 112 -0.01 -7.23 8.32
C ARG A 112 1.47 -7.55 8.52
N GLY A 113 2.11 -8.15 7.52
CA GLY A 113 3.52 -8.50 7.56
C GLY A 113 3.90 -9.55 8.61
N LEU A 114 5.17 -9.90 8.64
CA LEU A 114 5.73 -10.90 9.56
C LEU A 114 6.41 -10.25 10.78
N GLY A 115 6.86 -9.01 10.63
CA GLY A 115 7.61 -8.26 11.66
C GLY A 115 6.73 -7.65 12.75
N ASN A 116 7.39 -7.09 13.76
CA ASN A 116 6.75 -6.28 14.78
C ASN A 116 7.02 -4.79 14.50
N SER A 117 6.17 -3.93 15.08
CA SER A 117 6.40 -2.49 15.13
C SER A 117 7.23 -2.10 16.37
N ILE A 118 7.27 -0.82 16.70
CA ILE A 118 7.96 -0.26 17.88
C ILE A 118 7.52 -0.98 19.16
N ILE A 119 6.23 -1.28 19.30
CA ILE A 119 5.71 -2.13 20.35
C ILE A 119 5.73 -3.58 19.85
N PRO A 120 6.60 -4.46 20.38
CA PRO A 120 6.79 -5.81 19.84
C PRO A 120 5.71 -6.78 20.32
N VAL A 121 4.46 -6.34 20.37
CA VAL A 121 3.31 -7.14 20.82
C VAL A 121 2.19 -7.07 19.79
N ARG A 122 1.67 -8.23 19.43
CA ARG A 122 0.47 -8.38 18.61
C ARG A 122 -0.61 -9.11 19.42
N ILE A 123 -1.81 -8.54 19.51
CA ILE A 123 -2.95 -9.17 20.17
C ILE A 123 -4.06 -9.39 19.14
N ASN A 124 -4.53 -10.62 18.99
CA ASN A 124 -5.49 -11.06 17.98
C ASN A 124 -5.08 -10.68 16.54
N ASN A 125 -3.80 -10.50 16.31
CA ASN A 125 -3.22 -9.99 15.08
C ASN A 125 -2.03 -10.86 14.65
N ARG A 126 -2.33 -12.00 14.05
CA ARG A 126 -1.30 -12.94 13.60
C ARG A 126 -0.53 -12.36 12.43
N PRO A 127 0.80 -12.62 12.35
CA PRO A 127 1.56 -12.38 11.14
C PRO A 127 0.92 -13.07 9.94
N GLU A 128 1.07 -12.48 8.76
CA GLU A 128 0.53 -13.07 7.53
C GLU A 128 1.48 -12.94 6.35
N ILE A 129 1.34 -13.85 5.41
CA ILE A 129 1.90 -13.78 4.06
C ILE A 129 0.70 -13.68 3.12
N VAL A 130 0.68 -12.61 2.32
CA VAL A 130 -0.34 -12.41 1.29
C VAL A 130 0.16 -12.98 -0.02
N ILE A 131 -0.61 -13.88 -0.62
CA ILE A 131 -0.37 -14.42 -1.95
C ILE A 131 -1.36 -13.74 -2.90
N ILE A 132 -0.83 -13.14 -3.96
CA ILE A 132 -1.62 -12.44 -4.98
C ILE A 132 -1.41 -13.17 -6.29
N GLU A 133 -2.51 -13.64 -6.86
CA GLU A 133 -2.53 -14.24 -8.19
C GLU A 133 -3.16 -13.24 -9.17
N LEU A 134 -2.44 -12.95 -10.24
CA LEU A 134 -2.91 -12.09 -11.32
C LEU A 134 -3.26 -12.99 -12.50
N ASP A 135 -4.52 -12.96 -12.91
CA ASP A 135 -4.97 -13.72 -14.08
C ASP A 135 -5.47 -12.77 -15.17
N ARG A 136 -5.35 -13.21 -16.42
CA ARG A 136 -5.88 -12.47 -17.55
C ARG A 136 -7.36 -12.78 -17.70
N LEU A 137 -8.20 -11.74 -17.75
CA LEU A 137 -9.59 -11.90 -18.11
C LEU A 137 -9.66 -12.54 -19.50
N GLN A 138 -10.20 -13.74 -19.58
CA GLN A 138 -10.53 -14.39 -20.85
C GLN A 138 -11.73 -13.63 -21.43
N THR A 139 -11.49 -12.88 -22.50
CA THR A 139 -12.54 -12.24 -23.32
C THR A 139 -13.13 -13.26 -24.28
#